data_1234742e3885f8d1273a9a1ddd4c9933
#
_entry.id   1234742e3885f8d1273a9a1ddd4c9933
#
_cell.length_a   1.000
_cell.length_b   1.000
_cell.length_c   1.000
_cell.angle_alpha   90.00
_cell.angle_beta   90.00
_cell.angle_gamma   90.00
#
_symmetry.space_group_name_H-M   'P 1'
#
loop_
_entity.id
_entity.type
_entity.pdbx_description
1 polymer ?
#
loop_
_entity_poly.entity_id
_entity_poly.type
_entity_poly.pdbx_seq_one_letter_code
_entity_poly.pdbx_strand_id
1 'polypeptide(L)'
;MEANWKPLEIKVGRARCVGFMFMGRVNGINLYKHGIARTYLNLDDTGNCFVQCGKGIFEAADFSEELRKLEAALQEQGETLASPYDDAYIARKTRALERAGIPILRIKLEPEEIIVN
;
A
#
# COMPACT_ATOMS: atom_id res chain seq x y z
N MET A 1 -15.08 2.70 10.50
CA MET A 1 -13.82 3.42 10.82
C MET A 1 -13.21 3.96 9.55
N GLU A 2 -12.85 5.22 9.56
CA GLU A 2 -12.16 5.81 8.43
C GLU A 2 -10.70 5.38 8.42
N ALA A 3 -10.21 5.09 7.24
CA ALA A 3 -8.81 4.74 7.08
C ALA A 3 -7.92 5.97 7.32
N ASN A 4 -6.87 5.80 8.08
CA ASN A 4 -5.87 6.83 8.29
C ASN A 4 -4.66 6.55 7.40
N TRP A 5 -4.58 7.23 6.27
CA TRP A 5 -3.51 7.04 5.29
C TRP A 5 -2.28 7.90 5.55
N LYS A 6 -2.39 8.84 6.47
CA LYS A 6 -1.33 9.82 6.70
C LYS A 6 0.03 9.21 7.05
N PRO A 7 0.12 8.25 7.98
CA PRO A 7 1.42 7.64 8.28
C PRO A 7 2.05 6.97 7.07
N LEU A 8 1.24 6.27 6.27
CA LEU A 8 1.77 5.60 5.09
C LEU A 8 2.17 6.59 4.01
N GLU A 9 1.38 7.65 3.81
CA GLU A 9 1.71 8.70 2.86
C GLU A 9 3.07 9.33 3.13
N ILE A 10 3.37 9.57 4.40
CA ILE A 10 4.64 10.16 4.80
C ILE A 10 5.80 9.23 4.46
N LYS A 11 5.60 7.92 4.62
CA LYS A 11 6.67 6.93 4.44
C LYS A 11 6.90 6.55 2.99
N VAL A 12 5.84 6.33 2.21
CA VAL A 12 6.00 5.83 0.84
C VAL A 12 5.55 6.84 -0.22
N GLY A 13 4.88 7.92 0.19
CA GLY A 13 4.28 8.89 -0.72
C GLY A 13 2.85 8.53 -1.06
N ARG A 14 2.03 9.56 -1.30
CA ARG A 14 0.61 9.38 -1.60
C ARG A 14 0.36 8.47 -2.78
N ALA A 15 1.14 8.65 -3.84
CA ALA A 15 0.95 7.89 -5.07
C ALA A 15 1.08 6.38 -4.84
N ARG A 16 1.98 5.97 -3.96
CA ARG A 16 2.23 4.55 -3.70
C ARG A 16 1.21 3.93 -2.77
N CYS A 17 0.43 4.73 -2.05
CA CYS A 17 -0.62 4.21 -1.20
C CYS A 17 -1.69 3.45 -1.98
N VAL A 18 -1.84 3.71 -3.26
CA VAL A 18 -2.84 3.08 -4.12
C VAL A 18 -2.73 1.56 -4.12
N GLY A 19 -1.54 1.03 -3.96
CA GLY A 19 -1.33 -0.43 -3.94
C GLY A 19 -1.69 -1.08 -2.60
N PHE A 20 -2.03 -0.30 -1.59
CA PHE A 20 -2.29 -0.79 -0.24
C PHE A 20 -3.78 -0.78 0.09
N MET A 21 -4.15 -1.65 1.02
CA MET A 21 -5.48 -1.69 1.62
C MET A 21 -5.35 -1.37 3.10
N PHE A 22 -6.27 -0.56 3.61
CA PHE A 22 -6.32 -0.31 5.04
C PHE A 22 -7.08 -1.45 5.71
N MET A 23 -6.38 -2.21 6.56
CA MET A 23 -6.93 -3.43 7.17
C MET A 23 -7.47 -3.20 8.58
N GLY A 24 -7.31 -2.00 9.12
CA GLY A 24 -7.82 -1.69 10.44
C GLY A 24 -6.78 -1.05 11.33
N ARG A 25 -7.13 -0.87 12.59
CA ARG A 25 -6.28 -0.24 13.58
C ARG A 25 -6.34 -1.04 14.88
N VAL A 26 -5.19 -1.43 15.39
CA VAL A 26 -5.08 -2.24 16.61
C VAL A 26 -4.06 -1.58 17.52
N ASN A 27 -4.47 -1.24 18.74
CA ASN A 27 -3.59 -0.63 19.74
C ASN A 27 -2.84 0.60 19.21
N GLY A 28 -3.52 1.44 18.44
CA GLY A 28 -2.92 2.64 17.88
C GLY A 28 -2.06 2.41 16.65
N ILE A 29 -1.97 1.17 16.17
CA ILE A 29 -1.17 0.81 15.00
C ILE A 29 -2.10 0.62 13.81
N ASN A 30 -1.84 1.36 12.75
CA ASN A 30 -2.59 1.27 11.50
C ASN A 30 -2.00 0.13 10.66
N LEU A 31 -2.87 -0.74 10.16
CA LEU A 31 -2.46 -1.92 9.40
C LEU A 31 -2.70 -1.68 7.91
N TYR A 32 -1.63 -1.65 7.14
CA TYR A 32 -1.71 -1.48 5.68
C TYR A 32 -1.18 -2.73 5.02
N LYS A 33 -1.99 -3.36 4.18
CA LYS A 33 -1.59 -4.57 3.46
C LYS A 33 -1.44 -4.28 2.00
N HIS A 34 -0.32 -4.66 1.41
CA HIS A 34 -0.15 -4.51 -0.03
C HIS A 34 -0.94 -5.61 -0.76
N GLY A 35 -1.73 -5.19 -1.76
CA GLY A 35 -2.64 -6.10 -2.44
C GLY A 35 -1.97 -7.20 -3.24
N ILE A 36 -0.78 -6.94 -3.77
CA ILE A 36 -0.05 -7.92 -4.58
C ILE A 36 0.93 -8.71 -3.72
N ALA A 37 1.78 -8.01 -2.96
CA ALA A 37 2.77 -8.65 -2.11
C ALA A 37 2.14 -9.43 -0.96
N ARG A 38 0.94 -9.04 -0.55
CA ARG A 38 0.20 -9.66 0.54
C ARG A 38 0.91 -9.56 1.89
N THR A 39 1.81 -8.61 2.01
CA THR A 39 2.54 -8.32 3.24
C THR A 39 2.08 -6.99 3.81
N TYR A 40 2.33 -6.81 5.09
CA TYR A 40 1.88 -5.62 5.82
C TYR A 40 3.01 -4.63 6.08
N LEU A 41 2.65 -3.36 6.06
CA LEU A 41 3.42 -2.31 6.72
C LEU A 41 2.51 -1.76 7.82
N ASN A 42 2.91 -1.91 9.07
CA ASN A 42 2.10 -1.49 10.21
C ASN A 42 2.76 -0.27 10.85
N LEU A 43 2.03 0.84 10.87
CA LEU A 43 2.59 2.11 11.34
C LEU A 43 1.67 2.76 12.36
N ASP A 44 2.24 3.29 13.44
CA ASP A 44 1.46 4.12 14.34
C ASP A 44 1.29 5.53 13.72
N ASP A 45 0.61 6.41 14.41
CA ASP A 45 0.30 7.73 13.86
C ASP A 45 1.53 8.61 13.69
N THR A 46 2.63 8.29 14.35
CA THR A 46 3.88 9.03 14.22
C THR A 46 4.84 8.39 13.22
N GLY A 47 4.45 7.29 12.62
CA GLY A 47 5.25 6.62 11.59
C GLY A 47 6.20 5.55 12.11
N ASN A 48 6.14 5.19 13.38
CA ASN A 48 6.91 4.06 13.88
C ASN A 48 6.38 2.76 13.29
N CYS A 49 7.29 1.88 12.90
CA CYS A 49 6.94 0.64 12.23
C CYS A 49 6.93 -0.54 13.21
N PHE A 50 6.00 -1.46 12.98
CA PHE A 50 5.82 -2.63 13.83
C PHE A 50 5.56 -3.87 12.98
N VAL A 51 5.94 -5.03 13.51
CA VAL A 51 5.58 -6.32 12.92
C VAL A 51 4.69 -7.06 13.90
N GLN A 52 3.69 -7.73 13.38
CA GLN A 52 2.82 -8.55 14.21
C GLN A 52 3.48 -9.90 14.45
N CYS A 53 3.66 -10.26 15.71
CA CYS A 53 4.31 -11.51 16.10
C CYS A 53 3.36 -12.47 16.80
N GLY A 54 2.10 -12.10 16.89
CA GLY A 54 1.06 -12.92 17.47
C GLY A 54 -0.25 -12.18 17.38
N LYS A 55 -1.34 -12.79 17.81
CA LYS A 55 -2.65 -12.15 17.74
C LYS A 55 -2.67 -10.90 18.63
N GLY A 56 -2.76 -9.72 18.01
CA GLY A 56 -2.76 -8.45 18.74
C GLY A 56 -1.43 -8.07 19.37
N ILE A 57 -0.36 -8.81 19.07
CA ILE A 57 0.97 -8.57 19.63
C ILE A 57 1.88 -8.02 18.55
N PHE A 58 2.48 -6.85 18.82
CA PHE A 58 3.34 -6.16 17.86
C PHE A 58 4.69 -5.86 18.48
N GLU A 59 5.73 -5.95 17.68
CA GLU A 59 7.09 -5.57 18.07
C GLU A 59 7.58 -4.45 17.16
N ALA A 60 8.40 -3.57 17.71
CA ALA A 60 9.01 -2.49 16.93
C ALA A 60 9.89 -3.10 15.83
N ALA A 61 9.84 -2.51 14.65
CA ALA A 61 10.58 -2.98 13.50
C ALA A 61 11.17 -1.79 12.75
N ASP A 62 12.20 -2.06 11.96
CA ASP A 62 12.78 -1.04 11.10
C ASP A 62 11.97 -0.91 9.81
N PHE A 63 11.47 0.28 9.54
CA PHE A 63 10.64 0.51 8.36
C PHE A 63 11.37 0.16 7.07
N SER A 64 12.63 0.57 6.93
CA SER A 64 13.39 0.33 5.72
C SER A 64 13.55 -1.16 5.44
N GLU A 65 13.74 -1.95 6.49
CA GLU A 65 13.85 -3.40 6.37
C GLU A 65 12.51 -4.03 5.97
N GLU A 66 11.41 -3.58 6.56
CA GLU A 66 10.08 -4.09 6.22
C GLU A 66 9.70 -3.71 4.80
N LEU A 67 10.05 -2.50 4.38
CA LEU A 67 9.82 -2.07 3.00
C LEU A 67 10.63 -2.91 2.01
N ARG A 68 11.89 -3.21 2.35
CA ARG A 68 12.75 -4.05 1.51
C ARG A 68 12.14 -5.44 1.33
N LYS A 69 11.60 -6.02 2.38
CA LYS A 69 10.92 -7.33 2.31
C LYS A 69 9.71 -7.28 1.41
N LEU A 70 8.94 -6.20 1.50
CA LEU A 70 7.77 -6.02 0.66
C LEU A 70 8.18 -5.89 -0.81
N GLU A 71 9.19 -5.11 -1.09
CA GLU A 71 9.69 -4.94 -2.45
C GLU A 71 10.25 -6.23 -3.02
N ALA A 72 10.94 -7.03 -2.19
CA ALA A 72 11.43 -8.34 -2.61
C ALA A 72 10.26 -9.27 -2.97
N ALA A 73 9.21 -9.27 -2.18
CA ALA A 73 8.02 -10.07 -2.46
C ALA A 73 7.35 -9.65 -3.78
N LEU A 74 7.33 -8.34 -4.05
CA LEU A 74 6.81 -7.84 -5.33
C LEU A 74 7.67 -8.30 -6.51
N GLN A 75 8.99 -8.24 -6.36
CA GLN A 75 9.90 -8.67 -7.43
C GLN A 75 9.73 -10.14 -7.79
N GLU A 76 9.46 -10.98 -6.81
CA GLU A 76 9.18 -12.39 -7.04
C GLU A 76 7.97 -12.60 -7.94
N GLN A 77 7.05 -11.65 -7.96
CA GLN A 77 5.86 -11.69 -8.79
C GLN A 77 5.98 -10.83 -10.05
N GLY A 78 7.19 -10.34 -10.33
CA GLY A 78 7.42 -9.48 -11.48
C GLY A 78 6.86 -8.08 -11.34
N GLU A 79 6.65 -7.63 -10.10
CA GLU A 79 6.07 -6.34 -9.82
C GLU A 79 7.04 -5.41 -9.09
N THR A 80 6.69 -4.14 -9.02
CA THR A 80 7.46 -3.14 -8.28
C THR A 80 6.50 -2.25 -7.49
N LEU A 81 7.03 -1.54 -6.51
CA LEU A 81 6.26 -0.54 -5.79
C LEU A 81 6.29 0.76 -6.61
N ALA A 82 5.50 0.78 -7.67
CA ALA A 82 5.52 1.83 -8.67
C ALA A 82 4.56 2.98 -8.35
N SER A 83 4.86 4.14 -8.93
CA SER A 83 3.94 5.27 -8.92
C SER A 83 2.75 4.98 -9.84
N PRO A 84 1.53 5.43 -9.49
CA PRO A 84 0.39 5.32 -10.38
C PRO A 84 0.55 6.06 -11.71
N TYR A 85 1.53 6.92 -11.84
CA TYR A 85 1.81 7.64 -13.09
C TYR A 85 2.72 6.84 -14.02
N ASP A 86 3.25 5.72 -13.55
CA ASP A 86 4.07 4.83 -14.36
C ASP A 86 3.17 4.14 -15.38
N ASP A 87 3.56 4.19 -16.67
CA ASP A 87 2.77 3.62 -17.75
C ASP A 87 2.53 2.12 -17.57
N ALA A 88 3.53 1.40 -17.11
CA ALA A 88 3.40 -0.03 -16.88
C ALA A 88 2.39 -0.32 -15.77
N TYR A 89 2.40 0.50 -14.71
CA TYR A 89 1.42 0.38 -13.63
C TYR A 89 0.00 0.60 -14.15
N ILE A 90 -0.19 1.68 -14.91
CA ILE A 90 -1.49 2.02 -15.48
C ILE A 90 -1.99 0.90 -16.39
N ALA A 91 -1.12 0.37 -17.23
CA ALA A 91 -1.46 -0.73 -18.12
C ALA A 91 -1.91 -1.98 -17.35
N ARG A 92 -1.19 -2.32 -16.27
CA ARG A 92 -1.56 -3.46 -15.43
C ARG A 92 -2.91 -3.26 -14.77
N LYS A 93 -3.16 -2.06 -14.23
CA LYS A 93 -4.44 -1.72 -13.60
C LYS A 93 -5.57 -1.79 -14.59
N THR A 94 -5.36 -1.25 -15.79
CA THR A 94 -6.36 -1.29 -16.85
C THR A 94 -6.76 -2.73 -17.16
N ARG A 95 -5.78 -3.61 -17.39
CA ARG A 95 -6.06 -5.00 -17.68
C ARG A 95 -6.79 -5.71 -16.54
N ALA A 96 -6.37 -5.43 -15.29
CA ALA A 96 -7.00 -6.04 -14.12
C ALA A 96 -8.47 -5.61 -14.00
N LEU A 97 -8.74 -4.33 -14.22
CA LEU A 97 -10.10 -3.81 -14.15
C LEU A 97 -10.98 -4.33 -15.29
N GLU A 98 -10.42 -4.46 -16.47
CA GLU A 98 -11.14 -5.05 -17.60
C GLU A 98 -11.55 -6.48 -17.30
N ARG A 99 -10.63 -7.29 -16.75
CA ARG A 99 -10.93 -8.67 -16.38
C ARG A 99 -11.98 -8.76 -15.28
N ALA A 100 -12.02 -7.77 -14.39
CA ALA A 100 -13.01 -7.71 -13.32
C ALA A 100 -14.34 -7.12 -13.77
N GLY A 101 -14.43 -6.62 -15.00
CA GLY A 101 -15.64 -6.00 -15.51
C GLY A 101 -15.87 -4.59 -15.00
N ILE A 102 -14.84 -3.94 -14.48
CA ILE A 102 -14.94 -2.58 -13.97
C ILE A 102 -14.65 -1.59 -15.10
N PRO A 103 -15.49 -0.54 -15.26
CA PRO A 103 -15.28 0.43 -16.33
C PRO A 103 -13.91 1.11 -16.25
N ILE A 104 -13.19 1.10 -17.38
CA ILE A 104 -11.84 1.65 -17.49
C ILE A 104 -11.78 3.14 -17.20
N LEU A 105 -12.84 3.86 -17.46
CA LEU A 105 -12.91 5.31 -17.22
C LEU A 105 -12.49 5.69 -15.80
N ARG A 106 -12.68 4.78 -14.86
CA ARG A 106 -12.39 5.06 -13.45
C ARG A 106 -10.91 5.09 -13.13
N ILE A 107 -10.07 4.61 -14.02
CA ILE A 107 -8.63 4.64 -13.80
C ILE A 107 -7.94 5.72 -14.62
N LYS A 108 -8.68 6.51 -15.33
CA LYS A 108 -8.13 7.69 -15.98
C LYS A 108 -7.96 8.77 -14.93
N LEU A 109 -6.94 8.61 -14.11
CA LEU A 109 -6.70 9.45 -12.96
C LEU A 109 -5.85 10.65 -13.32
N GLU A 110 -6.30 11.81 -12.86
CA GLU A 110 -5.45 12.98 -12.87
C GLU A 110 -4.51 12.89 -11.67
N PRO A 111 -3.32 13.51 -11.75
CA PRO A 111 -2.38 13.48 -10.63
C PRO A 111 -3.00 13.89 -9.30
N GLU A 112 -3.82 14.91 -9.28
CA GLU A 112 -4.48 15.38 -8.07
C GLU A 112 -5.48 14.37 -7.53
N GLU A 113 -6.11 13.56 -8.36
CA GLU A 113 -7.03 12.52 -7.90
C GLU A 113 -6.30 11.44 -7.14
N ILE A 114 -5.13 11.07 -7.61
CA ILE A 114 -4.30 10.07 -6.94
C ILE A 114 -3.76 10.64 -5.63
N ILE A 115 -3.37 11.90 -5.65
CA ILE A 115 -2.79 12.56 -4.48
C ILE A 115 -3.82 12.78 -3.39
N VAL A 116 -5.05 13.08 -3.76
CA VAL A 116 -6.10 13.44 -2.81
C VAL A 116 -6.72 12.22 -2.15
N ASN A 117 -6.67 11.10 -2.81
CA ASN A 117 -7.18 9.85 -2.23
C ASN A 117 -6.35 9.37 -1.05
#